data_ca096a84d2f3066958552a953a84c8ac
#
_entry.id   ca096a84d2f3066958552a953a84c8ac
#
_cell.length_a   1.000
_cell.length_b   1.000
_cell.length_c   1.000
_cell.angle_alpha   90.00
_cell.angle_beta   90.00
_cell.angle_gamma   90.00
#
_symmetry.space_group_name_H-M   'P 1'
#
loop_
_entity.id
_entity.type
_entity.pdbx_description
1 polymer ?
#
loop_
_entity_poly.entity_id
_entity_poly.type
_entity_poly.pdbx_seq_one_letter_code
_entity_poly.pdbx_strand_id
1 'polypeptide(L)'
;SRGLGDVYKRQLYEYVAKGIRQRGIDHHMGYYLIVISNNQTNTDWGHQTDASLDGRNRGVYMNPANNPQGGCAKSGPTAVLNSLAKFDAKYHGGSVQNMKFTPRMMKEDKEKVQLLFDTYFKKGGCQLMVTVVDHGVLEDAQKHPEKYPDLIVRVAGYSAVFVNLTPDIQQELLSRTLYD
;
A
#
# COMPACT_ATOMS: atom_id res chain seq x y z
N SER A 1 -12.93 17.90 -6.72
CA SER A 1 -13.04 16.68 -7.55
C SER A 1 -12.53 15.39 -6.88
N ARG A 2 -11.76 15.49 -5.76
CA ARG A 2 -11.28 14.31 -5.05
C ARG A 2 -12.40 13.41 -4.50
N GLY A 3 -13.52 14.00 -4.06
CA GLY A 3 -14.69 13.25 -3.60
C GLY A 3 -15.35 12.41 -4.69
N LEU A 4 -15.36 12.92 -5.93
CA LEU A 4 -15.97 12.24 -7.07
C LEU A 4 -15.14 11.02 -7.52
N GLY A 5 -13.81 11.14 -7.53
CA GLY A 5 -12.92 10.02 -7.82
C GLY A 5 -13.08 8.86 -6.83
N ASP A 6 -13.21 9.15 -5.54
CA ASP A 6 -13.49 8.14 -4.50
C ASP A 6 -14.84 7.46 -4.70
N VAL A 7 -15.88 8.21 -5.15
CA VAL A 7 -17.21 7.64 -5.42
C VAL A 7 -17.15 6.66 -6.59
N TYR A 8 -16.53 7.04 -7.71
CA TYR A 8 -16.41 6.15 -8.88
C TYR A 8 -15.56 4.92 -8.58
N LYS A 9 -14.44 5.10 -7.88
CA LYS A 9 -13.58 4.00 -7.45
C LYS A 9 -14.37 3.00 -6.59
N ARG A 10 -15.14 3.49 -5.62
CA ARG A 10 -15.99 2.66 -4.76
C ARG A 10 -17.04 1.92 -5.58
N GLN A 11 -17.75 2.59 -6.48
CA GLN A 11 -18.80 1.99 -7.30
C GLN A 11 -18.25 0.85 -8.17
N LEU A 12 -17.14 1.09 -8.88
CA LEU A 12 -16.50 0.07 -9.71
C LEU A 12 -16.05 -1.12 -8.86
N TYR A 13 -15.41 -0.85 -7.73
CA TYR A 13 -14.93 -1.87 -6.83
C TYR A 13 -16.06 -2.74 -6.29
N GLU A 14 -17.11 -2.11 -5.77
CA GLU A 14 -18.29 -2.83 -5.24
C GLU A 14 -19.01 -3.64 -6.34
N TYR A 15 -19.10 -3.11 -7.54
CA TYR A 15 -19.69 -3.84 -8.68
C TYR A 15 -18.93 -5.14 -8.96
N VAL A 16 -17.60 -5.05 -9.07
CA VAL A 16 -16.75 -6.23 -9.31
C VAL A 16 -16.81 -7.20 -8.13
N ALA A 17 -16.71 -6.70 -6.89
CA ALA A 17 -16.71 -7.53 -5.69
C ALA A 17 -18.03 -8.29 -5.50
N LYS A 18 -19.16 -7.61 -5.72
CA LYS A 18 -20.49 -8.23 -5.66
C LYS A 18 -20.67 -9.28 -6.76
N GLY A 19 -20.20 -8.98 -7.99
CA GLY A 19 -20.25 -9.92 -9.10
C GLY A 19 -19.43 -11.19 -8.84
N ILE A 20 -18.23 -11.06 -8.29
CA ILE A 20 -17.38 -12.20 -7.92
C ILE A 20 -18.05 -13.05 -6.83
N ARG A 21 -18.58 -12.39 -5.79
CA ARG A 21 -19.30 -13.10 -4.71
C ARG A 21 -20.52 -13.85 -5.24
N GLN A 22 -21.33 -13.22 -6.09
CA GLN A 22 -22.51 -13.85 -6.66
C GLN A 22 -22.15 -15.09 -7.48
N ARG A 23 -21.11 -15.01 -8.35
CA ARG A 23 -20.63 -16.16 -9.10
C ARG A 23 -20.15 -17.29 -8.21
N GLY A 24 -19.50 -16.97 -7.08
CA GLY A 24 -19.16 -17.97 -6.07
C GLY A 24 -20.39 -18.72 -5.55
N ILE A 25 -21.46 -17.99 -5.24
CA ILE A 25 -22.74 -18.56 -4.80
C ILE A 25 -23.35 -19.44 -5.92
N ASP A 26 -23.42 -18.94 -7.13
CA ASP A 26 -24.00 -19.64 -8.28
C ASP A 26 -23.27 -20.96 -8.60
N HIS A 27 -21.98 -21.04 -8.29
CA HIS A 27 -21.15 -22.22 -8.46
C HIS A 27 -21.00 -23.05 -7.16
N HIS A 28 -21.81 -22.82 -6.14
CA HIS A 28 -21.79 -23.53 -4.86
C HIS A 28 -20.44 -23.47 -4.12
N MET A 29 -19.68 -22.42 -4.34
CA MET A 29 -18.45 -22.15 -3.60
C MET A 29 -18.82 -21.49 -2.26
N GLY A 30 -18.28 -21.98 -1.14
CA GLY A 30 -18.64 -21.47 0.19
C GLY A 30 -18.32 -19.98 0.37
N TYR A 31 -17.11 -19.59 -0.02
CA TYR A 31 -16.67 -18.18 -0.04
C TYR A 31 -15.82 -17.92 -1.28
N TYR A 32 -16.14 -16.84 -1.98
CA TYR A 32 -15.36 -16.36 -3.10
C TYR A 32 -15.29 -14.83 -3.02
N LEU A 33 -14.16 -14.32 -2.58
CA LEU A 33 -13.96 -12.91 -2.23
C LEU A 33 -12.74 -12.35 -2.95
N ILE A 34 -12.76 -11.03 -3.19
CA ILE A 34 -11.58 -10.34 -3.68
C ILE A 34 -10.54 -10.29 -2.56
N VAL A 35 -9.29 -10.59 -2.91
CA VAL A 35 -8.13 -10.34 -2.06
C VAL A 35 -7.27 -9.25 -2.71
N ILE A 36 -7.00 -8.19 -1.96
CA ILE A 36 -6.00 -7.18 -2.35
C ILE A 36 -4.77 -7.46 -1.50
N SER A 37 -3.79 -8.08 -2.11
CA SER A 37 -2.53 -8.44 -1.46
C SER A 37 -1.38 -7.63 -2.02
N ASN A 38 -0.26 -7.67 -1.30
CA ASN A 38 0.99 -7.10 -1.75
C ASN A 38 1.95 -8.24 -2.10
N ASN A 39 2.47 -8.22 -3.32
CA ASN A 39 3.53 -9.10 -3.78
C ASN A 39 4.52 -8.29 -4.63
N GLN A 40 5.61 -8.88 -5.04
CA GLN A 40 6.63 -8.22 -5.84
C GLN A 40 6.30 -8.13 -7.34
N THR A 41 5.29 -8.82 -7.79
CA THR A 41 4.88 -8.85 -9.20
C THR A 41 4.43 -7.48 -9.71
N ASN A 42 4.17 -6.52 -8.83
CA ASN A 42 3.91 -5.14 -9.21
C ASN A 42 5.10 -4.48 -9.94
N THR A 43 6.33 -4.90 -9.66
CA THR A 43 7.52 -4.46 -10.41
C THR A 43 7.55 -5.08 -11.79
N ASP A 44 7.37 -6.39 -11.90
CA ASP A 44 7.35 -7.12 -13.18
C ASP A 44 6.23 -6.63 -14.10
N TRP A 45 5.05 -6.41 -13.55
CA TRP A 45 3.92 -5.85 -14.32
C TRP A 45 4.18 -4.41 -14.75
N GLY A 46 4.86 -3.62 -13.92
CA GLY A 46 5.28 -2.27 -14.28
C GLY A 46 6.20 -2.25 -15.50
N HIS A 47 7.16 -3.17 -15.56
CA HIS A 47 8.07 -3.30 -16.71
C HIS A 47 7.34 -3.62 -18.02
N GLN A 48 6.22 -4.32 -17.95
CA GLN A 48 5.41 -4.74 -19.11
C GLN A 48 4.28 -3.77 -19.46
N THR A 49 4.13 -2.67 -18.69
CA THR A 49 2.99 -1.75 -18.83
C THR A 49 3.46 -0.37 -19.30
N ASP A 50 2.78 0.18 -20.30
CA ASP A 50 3.00 1.53 -20.79
C ASP A 50 2.62 2.59 -19.75
N ALA A 51 2.97 3.85 -20.03
CA ALA A 51 2.64 5.00 -19.19
C ALA A 51 1.15 5.11 -18.93
N SER A 52 0.79 5.59 -17.75
CA SER A 52 -0.62 5.73 -17.33
C SER A 52 -0.99 7.19 -17.04
N LEU A 53 -2.28 7.50 -17.11
CA LEU A 53 -2.81 8.86 -16.98
C LEU A 53 -2.60 9.50 -15.60
N ASP A 54 -2.27 8.72 -14.59
CA ASP A 54 -1.92 9.19 -13.24
C ASP A 54 -0.48 9.72 -13.11
N GLY A 55 0.28 9.68 -14.21
CA GLY A 55 1.66 10.18 -14.29
C GLY A 55 2.73 9.11 -14.09
N ARG A 56 2.36 7.82 -14.01
CA ARG A 56 3.32 6.73 -13.98
C ARG A 56 3.97 6.58 -15.37
N ASN A 57 5.29 6.61 -15.45
CA ASN A 57 6.04 6.38 -16.68
C ASN A 57 6.03 4.91 -17.08
N ARG A 58 6.26 4.65 -18.38
CA ARG A 58 6.46 3.29 -18.90
C ARG A 58 7.57 2.58 -18.15
N GLY A 59 7.37 1.32 -17.82
CA GLY A 59 8.35 0.47 -17.16
C GLY A 59 8.52 0.72 -15.65
N VAL A 60 7.87 1.73 -15.08
CA VAL A 60 7.88 1.97 -13.64
C VAL A 60 6.92 1.00 -12.94
N TYR A 61 7.31 0.47 -11.78
CA TYR A 61 6.47 -0.42 -10.98
C TYR A 61 5.04 0.11 -10.78
N MET A 62 4.10 -0.80 -10.68
CA MET A 62 2.72 -0.48 -10.31
C MET A 62 2.61 -0.30 -8.78
N ASN A 63 1.56 0.37 -8.34
CA ASN A 63 1.30 0.52 -6.91
C ASN A 63 1.13 -0.84 -6.22
N PRO A 64 1.80 -1.06 -5.07
CA PRO A 64 1.62 -2.28 -4.31
C PRO A 64 0.31 -2.25 -3.52
N ALA A 65 -0.49 -3.31 -3.60
CA ALA A 65 -1.75 -3.47 -2.88
C ALA A 65 -2.69 -2.26 -3.02
N ASN A 66 -3.20 -1.71 -1.92
CA ASN A 66 -4.06 -0.52 -1.91
C ASN A 66 -3.29 0.81 -1.87
N ASN A 67 -1.98 0.77 -1.94
CA ASN A 67 -1.20 2.00 -1.89
C ASN A 67 -1.48 2.89 -3.10
N PRO A 68 -1.48 4.21 -2.93
CA PRO A 68 -1.41 5.11 -4.08
C PRO A 68 -0.10 4.90 -4.84
N GLN A 69 -0.10 5.15 -6.14
CA GLN A 69 1.12 5.18 -6.94
C GLN A 69 2.15 6.13 -6.30
N GLY A 70 3.43 5.80 -6.41
CA GLY A 70 4.50 6.62 -5.84
C GLY A 70 4.37 8.09 -6.21
N GLY A 71 4.49 8.99 -5.22
CA GLY A 71 4.33 10.43 -5.39
C GLY A 71 2.89 10.96 -5.45
N CYS A 72 1.86 10.10 -5.47
CA CYS A 72 0.46 10.53 -5.55
C CYS A 72 -0.19 10.86 -4.19
N ALA A 73 0.35 10.40 -3.08
CA ALA A 73 -0.19 10.63 -1.73
C ALA A 73 0.23 11.99 -1.16
N LYS A 74 -0.30 13.08 -1.71
CA LYS A 74 0.11 14.47 -1.39
C LYS A 74 -0.64 15.11 -0.22
N SER A 75 -1.65 14.44 0.34
CA SER A 75 -2.56 15.06 1.33
C SER A 75 -2.48 14.38 2.71
N GLY A 76 -1.36 13.70 2.97
CA GLY A 76 -1.07 13.07 4.25
C GLY A 76 -1.77 11.72 4.49
N PRO A 77 -1.42 11.06 5.61
CA PRO A 77 -1.89 9.71 5.90
C PRO A 77 -3.40 9.64 6.15
N THR A 78 -3.97 10.66 6.78
CA THR A 78 -5.41 10.73 7.04
C THR A 78 -6.24 10.71 5.76
N ALA A 79 -5.80 11.41 4.71
CA ALA A 79 -6.50 11.44 3.44
C ALA A 79 -6.49 10.07 2.74
N VAL A 80 -5.34 9.39 2.79
CA VAL A 80 -5.20 8.03 2.24
C VAL A 80 -6.11 7.05 2.97
N LEU A 81 -6.05 7.00 4.29
CA LEU A 81 -6.84 6.07 5.10
C LEU A 81 -8.35 6.37 5.01
N ASN A 82 -8.75 7.64 4.96
CA ASN A 82 -10.15 8.01 4.74
C ASN A 82 -10.66 7.57 3.35
N SER A 83 -9.83 7.60 2.32
CA SER A 83 -10.21 7.11 0.98
C SER A 83 -10.38 5.58 1.00
N LEU A 84 -9.49 4.87 1.66
CA LEU A 84 -9.52 3.40 1.73
C LEU A 84 -10.66 2.87 2.60
N ALA A 85 -10.97 3.55 3.70
CA ALA A 85 -12.08 3.17 4.59
C ALA A 85 -13.48 3.30 3.94
N LYS A 86 -13.57 3.80 2.71
CA LYS A 86 -14.82 3.82 1.94
C LYS A 86 -15.18 2.48 1.30
N PHE A 87 -14.24 1.53 1.25
CA PHE A 87 -14.52 0.19 0.77
C PHE A 87 -15.13 -0.66 1.88
N ASP A 88 -16.16 -1.42 1.52
CA ASP A 88 -16.81 -2.32 2.49
C ASP A 88 -15.99 -3.61 2.65
N ALA A 89 -15.37 -3.75 3.83
CA ALA A 89 -14.50 -4.89 4.15
C ALA A 89 -15.19 -6.26 4.04
N LYS A 90 -16.53 -6.33 4.08
CA LYS A 90 -17.27 -7.60 3.93
C LYS A 90 -17.12 -8.27 2.56
N TYR A 91 -16.64 -7.53 1.57
CA TYR A 91 -16.36 -8.06 0.23
C TYR A 91 -14.90 -8.48 0.02
N HIS A 92 -14.06 -8.33 1.05
CA HIS A 92 -12.64 -8.64 0.99
C HIS A 92 -12.31 -9.93 1.72
N GLY A 93 -11.48 -10.77 1.11
CA GLY A 93 -10.74 -11.83 1.81
C GLY A 93 -9.44 -11.29 2.42
N GLY A 94 -9.08 -10.05 2.14
CA GLY A 94 -7.93 -9.31 2.64
C GLY A 94 -7.72 -8.03 1.87
N SER A 95 -7.20 -7.00 2.50
CA SER A 95 -6.96 -5.69 1.88
C SER A 95 -5.78 -5.00 2.53
N VAL A 96 -4.59 -5.21 1.96
CA VAL A 96 -3.33 -4.70 2.51
C VAL A 96 -3.17 -3.22 2.20
N GLN A 97 -2.84 -2.45 3.23
CA GLN A 97 -2.37 -1.08 3.11
C GLN A 97 -1.00 -0.93 3.78
N ASN A 98 0.01 -0.56 3.01
CA ASN A 98 1.33 -0.27 3.55
C ASN A 98 1.42 1.21 3.95
N MET A 99 1.97 1.48 5.13
CA MET A 99 2.23 2.82 5.65
C MET A 99 3.67 2.90 6.12
N LYS A 100 4.35 4.00 5.81
CA LYS A 100 5.73 4.24 6.24
C LYS A 100 5.79 5.52 7.05
N PHE A 101 6.29 5.42 8.28
CA PHE A 101 6.39 6.53 9.23
C PHE A 101 7.83 6.75 9.65
N THR A 102 8.17 8.00 10.00
CA THR A 102 9.44 8.27 10.64
C THR A 102 9.48 7.78 12.08
N PRO A 103 10.66 7.40 12.60
CA PRO A 103 10.84 7.13 14.03
C PRO A 103 10.44 8.32 14.90
N ARG A 104 10.65 9.56 14.42
CA ARG A 104 10.26 10.79 15.10
C ARG A 104 8.74 10.84 15.32
N MET A 105 7.95 10.69 14.25
CA MET A 105 6.49 10.72 14.35
C MET A 105 5.95 9.62 15.27
N MET A 106 6.51 8.43 15.21
CA MET A 106 6.10 7.32 16.08
C MET A 106 6.41 7.55 17.56
N LYS A 107 7.42 8.37 17.86
CA LYS A 107 7.82 8.72 19.23
C LYS A 107 7.11 9.97 19.76
N GLU A 108 7.13 11.05 19.00
CA GLU A 108 6.66 12.36 19.43
C GLU A 108 5.15 12.54 19.25
N ASP A 109 4.56 11.96 18.20
CA ASP A 109 3.15 12.05 17.86
C ASP A 109 2.38 10.73 18.06
N LYS A 110 2.84 9.89 18.97
CA LYS A 110 2.28 8.57 19.23
C LYS A 110 0.75 8.55 19.38
N GLU A 111 0.21 9.51 20.12
CA GLU A 111 -1.25 9.62 20.34
C GLU A 111 -1.99 9.94 19.05
N LYS A 112 -1.44 10.79 18.18
CA LYS A 112 -2.03 11.12 16.89
C LYS A 112 -2.01 9.91 15.95
N VAL A 113 -0.90 9.16 15.95
CA VAL A 113 -0.79 7.93 15.15
C VAL A 113 -1.77 6.88 15.65
N GLN A 114 -1.90 6.70 16.94
CA GLN A 114 -2.89 5.80 17.53
C GLN A 114 -4.31 6.20 17.13
N LEU A 115 -4.68 7.48 17.27
CA LEU A 115 -5.99 7.99 16.88
C LEU A 115 -6.27 7.81 15.38
N LEU A 116 -5.24 7.98 14.55
CA LEU A 116 -5.32 7.74 13.09
C LEU A 116 -5.69 6.28 12.80
N PHE A 117 -5.01 5.32 13.43
CA PHE A 117 -5.27 3.89 13.24
C PHE A 117 -6.63 3.48 13.79
N ASP A 118 -6.96 3.91 15.00
CA ASP A 118 -8.27 3.64 15.62
C ASP A 118 -9.42 4.16 14.75
N THR A 119 -9.26 5.38 14.22
CA THR A 119 -10.26 5.97 13.32
C THR A 119 -10.39 5.20 12.03
N TYR A 120 -9.28 4.75 11.44
CA TYR A 120 -9.29 3.94 10.23
C TYR A 120 -10.06 2.63 10.43
N PHE A 121 -9.74 1.89 11.49
CA PHE A 121 -10.41 0.62 11.79
C PHE A 121 -11.89 0.81 12.17
N LYS A 122 -12.22 1.83 12.97
CA LYS A 122 -13.61 2.19 13.28
C LYS A 122 -14.44 2.54 12.04
N LYS A 123 -13.81 3.08 11.00
CA LYS A 123 -14.45 3.37 9.71
C LYS A 123 -14.54 2.17 8.76
N GLY A 124 -14.12 1.00 9.19
CA GLY A 124 -14.18 -0.23 8.39
C GLY A 124 -12.88 -0.57 7.65
N GLY A 125 -11.76 0.07 8.01
CA GLY A 125 -10.45 -0.32 7.50
C GLY A 125 -10.12 -1.77 7.82
N CYS A 126 -9.49 -2.47 6.85
CA CYS A 126 -9.29 -3.91 6.95
C CYS A 126 -7.92 -4.29 7.55
N GLN A 127 -6.86 -3.64 7.09
CA GLN A 127 -5.48 -3.98 7.48
C GLN A 127 -4.56 -2.77 7.33
N LEU A 128 -3.57 -2.68 8.20
CA LEU A 128 -2.41 -1.79 8.07
C LEU A 128 -1.12 -2.58 8.25
N MET A 129 -0.17 -2.34 7.36
CA MET A 129 1.19 -2.83 7.48
C MET A 129 2.10 -1.62 7.67
N VAL A 130 2.62 -1.47 8.89
CA VAL A 130 3.39 -0.28 9.28
C VAL A 130 4.88 -0.58 9.24
N THR A 131 5.63 0.26 8.55
CA THR A 131 7.09 0.28 8.56
C THR A 131 7.56 1.59 9.21
N VAL A 132 8.46 1.48 10.15
CA VAL A 132 9.09 2.64 10.80
C VAL A 132 10.54 2.68 10.37
N VAL A 133 10.90 3.70 9.59
CA VAL A 133 12.26 3.82 9.02
C VAL A 133 12.58 5.27 8.70
N ASP A 134 13.82 5.63 8.81
CA ASP A 134 14.34 6.89 8.29
C ASP A 134 14.64 6.77 6.79
N HIS A 135 14.16 7.73 6.00
CA HIS A 135 14.37 7.72 4.55
C HIS A 135 15.85 7.83 4.18
N GLY A 136 16.59 8.67 4.87
CA GLY A 136 18.02 8.84 4.66
C GLY A 136 18.83 7.57 4.92
N VAL A 137 18.39 6.74 5.86
CA VAL A 137 19.01 5.44 6.14
C VAL A 137 18.82 4.49 4.95
N LEU A 138 17.66 4.45 4.32
CA LEU A 138 17.43 3.61 3.14
C LEU A 138 18.23 4.10 1.91
N GLU A 139 18.31 5.41 1.71
CA GLU A 139 19.11 5.98 0.61
C GLU A 139 20.62 5.73 0.81
N ASP A 140 21.10 5.85 2.03
CA ASP A 140 22.50 5.56 2.34
C ASP A 140 22.80 4.06 2.22
N ALA A 141 21.88 3.20 2.65
CA ALA A 141 22.01 1.75 2.51
C ALA A 141 22.04 1.29 1.04
N GLN A 142 21.33 2.00 0.16
CA GLN A 142 21.41 1.72 -1.29
C GLN A 142 22.77 2.06 -1.89
N LYS A 143 23.40 3.14 -1.39
CA LYS A 143 24.72 3.61 -1.87
C LYS A 143 25.88 2.88 -1.20
N HIS A 144 25.71 2.48 0.05
CA HIS A 144 26.73 1.89 0.91
C HIS A 144 26.23 0.62 1.59
N PRO A 145 25.88 -0.43 0.82
CA PRO A 145 25.27 -1.65 1.35
C PRO A 145 26.12 -2.33 2.43
N GLU A 146 27.43 -2.19 2.35
CA GLU A 146 28.39 -2.76 3.31
C GLU A 146 28.22 -2.21 4.74
N LYS A 147 27.62 -1.02 4.90
CA LYS A 147 27.35 -0.42 6.21
C LYS A 147 26.04 -0.93 6.87
N TYR A 148 25.19 -1.58 6.10
CA TYR A 148 23.84 -1.95 6.51
C TYR A 148 23.49 -3.42 6.26
N PRO A 149 24.37 -4.36 6.66
CA PRO A 149 24.19 -5.80 6.34
C PRO A 149 22.92 -6.38 6.98
N ASP A 150 22.44 -5.78 8.07
CA ASP A 150 21.31 -6.27 8.87
C ASP A 150 20.08 -5.35 8.81
N LEU A 151 20.02 -4.38 7.88
CA LEU A 151 18.89 -3.47 7.77
C LEU A 151 17.67 -4.20 7.25
N ILE A 152 16.77 -4.55 8.16
CA ILE A 152 15.52 -5.26 7.84
C ILE A 152 14.43 -4.27 7.45
N VAL A 153 13.76 -4.55 6.33
CA VAL A 153 12.60 -3.80 5.85
C VAL A 153 11.40 -4.72 5.62
N ARG A 154 10.22 -4.16 5.73
CA ARG A 154 8.98 -4.86 5.37
C ARG A 154 8.69 -4.64 3.89
N VAL A 155 8.84 -5.68 3.10
CA VAL A 155 8.66 -5.59 1.63
C VAL A 155 7.18 -5.70 1.29
N ALA A 156 6.59 -6.85 1.60
CA ALA A 156 5.20 -7.19 1.33
C ALA A 156 4.61 -7.93 2.54
N GLY A 157 4.16 -9.15 2.36
CA GLY A 157 3.78 -10.06 3.45
C GLY A 157 4.96 -10.63 4.24
N TYR A 158 6.20 -10.23 3.95
CA TYR A 158 7.43 -10.72 4.59
C TYR A 158 8.42 -9.58 4.82
N SER A 159 9.41 -9.83 5.66
CA SER A 159 10.55 -8.95 5.90
C SER A 159 11.82 -9.51 5.25
N ALA A 160 12.68 -8.63 4.78
CA ALA A 160 13.96 -8.99 4.17
C ALA A 160 15.03 -7.96 4.52
N VAL A 161 16.28 -8.36 4.37
CA VAL A 161 17.42 -7.45 4.47
C VAL A 161 17.42 -6.57 3.23
N PHE A 162 17.37 -5.25 3.42
CA PHE A 162 17.21 -4.27 2.35
C PHE A 162 18.27 -4.36 1.26
N VAL A 163 19.53 -4.51 1.66
CA VAL A 163 20.67 -4.56 0.73
C VAL A 163 20.71 -5.82 -0.15
N ASN A 164 19.98 -6.87 0.23
CA ASN A 164 19.86 -8.11 -0.54
C ASN A 164 18.69 -8.09 -1.54
N LEU A 165 17.89 -7.03 -1.55
CA LEU A 165 16.81 -6.86 -2.50
C LEU A 165 17.33 -6.38 -3.86
N THR A 166 16.61 -6.71 -4.92
CA THR A 166 16.90 -6.17 -6.25
C THR A 166 16.75 -4.64 -6.28
N PRO A 167 17.50 -3.93 -7.14
CA PRO A 167 17.41 -2.47 -7.24
C PRO A 167 15.98 -1.94 -7.44
N ASP A 168 15.17 -2.65 -8.23
CA ASP A 168 13.76 -2.27 -8.50
C ASP A 168 12.90 -2.32 -7.24
N ILE A 169 13.10 -3.34 -6.40
CA ILE A 169 12.38 -3.47 -5.14
C ILE A 169 12.86 -2.43 -4.13
N GLN A 170 14.16 -2.17 -4.07
CA GLN A 170 14.70 -1.09 -3.24
C GLN A 170 14.09 0.26 -3.65
N GLN A 171 14.04 0.54 -4.96
CA GLN A 171 13.47 1.77 -5.50
C GLN A 171 11.97 1.88 -5.21
N GLU A 172 11.22 0.79 -5.31
CA GLU A 172 9.80 0.75 -4.94
C GLU A 172 9.62 1.11 -3.45
N LEU A 173 10.41 0.50 -2.56
CA LEU A 173 10.37 0.79 -1.12
C LEU A 173 10.73 2.24 -0.80
N LEU A 174 11.74 2.79 -1.47
CA LEU A 174 12.13 4.20 -1.35
C LEU A 174 11.00 5.13 -1.78
N SER A 175 10.30 4.81 -2.85
CA SER A 175 9.23 5.62 -3.41
C SER A 175 7.94 5.66 -2.57
N ARG A 176 7.76 4.72 -1.64
CA ARG A 176 6.60 4.72 -0.74
C ARG A 176 6.58 6.01 0.08
N THR A 177 5.44 6.68 0.12
CA THR A 177 5.29 7.93 0.87
C THR A 177 5.68 7.73 2.33
N LEU A 178 6.64 8.52 2.79
CA LEU A 178 7.02 8.61 4.19
C LEU A 178 6.19 9.69 4.86
N TYR A 179 5.60 9.38 6.00
CA TYR A 179 4.86 10.32 6.83
C TYR A 179 5.69 10.73 8.03
N ASP A 180 5.79 12.06 8.23
CA ASP A 180 6.58 12.70 9.27
C ASP A 180 5.74 13.69 10.09
#